data_ea32bee7304b0f1071eaceb24025d1a5
#
_entry.id   ea32bee7304b0f1071eaceb24025d1a5
#
_cell.length_a   1.000
_cell.length_b   1.000
_cell.length_c   1.000
_cell.angle_alpha   90.00
_cell.angle_beta   90.00
_cell.angle_gamma   90.00
#
_symmetry.space_group_name_H-M   'P 1'
#
loop_
_entity.id
_entity.type
_entity.pdbx_description
1 polymer ?
#
loop_
_entity_poly.entity_id
_entity_poly.type
_entity_poly.pdbx_seq_one_letter_code
_entity_poly.pdbx_strand_id
1 'polypeptide(L)'
;MMTVDAFLPVVMILSTIVVAMMTLLPLIPHQHWIFRGLDFPRLQIAVAALVLLALQIVLLDFEQATSWLLVSVVALCLAGQLWWILPYTPLWPKEVKAACSDDPERTVTIPTANVLTPNRNAGALIHLVEQHKPDVLVTLESDQWWEDQLTVLETSMPYTVKCPLDNLYGMHVFPGCHCLNRSVAT
;
A
#
# COMPACT_ATOMS: atom_id res chain seq x y z
N MET A 1 37.16 17.38 -23.50
CA MET A 1 36.51 16.16 -24.07
C MET A 1 36.80 15.03 -23.11
N MET A 2 35.86 14.61 -22.27
CA MET A 2 36.05 13.45 -21.39
C MET A 2 36.22 12.21 -22.28
N THR A 3 37.24 11.44 -22.04
CA THR A 3 37.42 10.15 -22.69
C THR A 3 36.34 9.17 -22.20
N VAL A 4 35.97 8.19 -23.00
CA VAL A 4 34.94 7.19 -22.65
C VAL A 4 35.30 6.52 -21.31
N ASP A 5 36.60 6.30 -21.06
CA ASP A 5 37.12 5.69 -19.84
C ASP A 5 36.87 6.52 -18.57
N ALA A 6 36.77 7.85 -18.67
CA ALA A 6 36.45 8.71 -17.53
C ALA A 6 34.95 8.90 -17.33
N PHE A 7 34.14 8.74 -18.40
CA PHE A 7 32.69 8.92 -18.36
C PHE A 7 31.97 7.76 -17.64
N LEU A 8 32.37 6.54 -17.92
CA LEU A 8 31.73 5.34 -17.36
C LEU A 8 31.74 5.30 -15.82
N PRO A 9 32.87 5.50 -15.11
CA PRO A 9 32.89 5.52 -13.66
C PRO A 9 31.99 6.59 -13.06
N VAL A 10 31.95 7.79 -13.67
CA VAL A 10 31.10 8.89 -13.21
C VAL A 10 29.61 8.51 -13.30
N VAL A 11 29.18 7.93 -14.41
CA VAL A 11 27.80 7.46 -14.58
C VAL A 11 27.45 6.39 -13.53
N MET A 12 28.34 5.43 -13.28
CA MET A 12 28.13 4.39 -12.29
C MET A 12 28.02 4.95 -10.87
N ILE A 13 28.84 5.93 -10.52
CA ILE A 13 28.77 6.60 -9.22
C ILE A 13 27.44 7.35 -9.07
N LEU A 14 27.08 8.16 -10.05
CA LEU A 14 25.83 8.94 -10.00
C LEU A 14 24.59 8.03 -9.92
N SER A 15 24.54 6.97 -10.72
CA SER A 15 23.44 6.01 -10.69
C SER A 15 23.35 5.29 -9.35
N THR A 16 24.49 4.94 -8.74
CA THR A 16 24.54 4.34 -7.40
C THR A 16 23.99 5.30 -6.35
N ILE A 17 24.38 6.57 -6.42
CA ILE A 17 23.88 7.61 -5.50
C ILE A 17 22.35 7.75 -5.64
N VAL A 18 21.82 7.77 -6.86
CA VAL A 18 20.37 7.87 -7.11
C VAL A 18 19.63 6.67 -6.52
N VAL A 19 20.10 5.45 -6.76
CA VAL A 19 19.48 4.23 -6.21
C VAL A 19 19.55 4.22 -4.68
N ALA A 20 20.68 4.64 -4.11
CA ALA A 20 20.84 4.74 -2.66
C ALA A 20 19.89 5.79 -2.06
N MET A 21 19.77 6.97 -2.69
CA MET A 21 18.81 8.00 -2.25
C MET A 21 17.36 7.47 -2.32
N MET A 22 16.96 6.85 -3.43
CA MET A 22 15.61 6.29 -3.58
C MET A 22 15.31 5.20 -2.54
N THR A 23 16.33 4.47 -2.09
CA THR A 23 16.17 3.42 -1.07
C THR A 23 16.15 3.98 0.36
N LEU A 24 16.97 5.00 0.65
CA LEU A 24 17.16 5.52 2.01
C LEU A 24 16.16 6.63 2.38
N LEU A 25 15.72 7.45 1.42
CA LEU A 25 14.78 8.55 1.68
C LEU A 25 13.49 8.10 2.38
N PRO A 26 12.83 6.98 1.99
CA PRO A 26 11.63 6.51 2.68
C PRO A 26 11.85 6.08 4.14
N LEU A 27 13.10 5.79 4.54
CA LEU A 27 13.41 5.40 5.91
C LEU A 27 13.40 6.60 6.88
N ILE A 28 13.43 7.82 6.35
CA ILE A 28 13.38 9.05 7.16
C ILE A 28 11.93 9.23 7.66
N PRO A 29 11.69 9.34 8.98
CA PRO A 29 10.36 9.46 9.55
C PRO A 29 9.78 10.88 9.36
N HIS A 30 9.72 11.36 8.13
CA HIS A 30 9.17 12.65 7.77
C HIS A 30 7.90 12.48 6.94
N GLN A 31 6.83 13.26 7.28
CA GLN A 31 5.51 13.11 6.65
C GLN A 31 5.39 13.78 5.27
N HIS A 32 6.46 14.41 4.77
CA HIS A 32 6.41 15.09 3.47
C HIS A 32 6.26 14.07 2.33
N TRP A 33 5.41 14.39 1.37
CA TRP A 33 5.03 13.51 0.25
C TRP A 33 6.22 12.98 -0.58
N ILE A 34 7.32 13.74 -0.70
CA ILE A 34 8.54 13.33 -1.43
C ILE A 34 9.15 12.08 -0.80
N PHE A 35 9.21 12.01 0.56
CA PHE A 35 9.78 10.87 1.27
C PHE A 35 8.87 9.65 1.17
N ARG A 36 7.56 9.86 1.30
CA ARG A 36 6.57 8.79 1.24
C ARG A 36 6.26 8.34 -0.19
N GLY A 37 6.41 9.21 -1.17
CA GLY A 37 6.17 8.91 -2.58
C GLY A 37 7.06 7.79 -3.13
N LEU A 38 8.28 7.63 -2.58
CA LEU A 38 9.21 6.58 -2.98
C LEU A 38 8.88 5.18 -2.40
N ASP A 39 7.95 5.10 -1.46
CA ASP A 39 7.45 3.81 -0.97
C ASP A 39 6.63 3.04 -2.03
N PHE A 40 5.98 3.76 -2.95
CA PHE A 40 5.14 3.13 -3.98
C PHE A 40 5.95 2.37 -5.06
N PRO A 41 7.02 2.95 -5.65
CA PRO A 41 7.75 2.30 -6.74
C PRO A 41 8.85 1.32 -6.26
N ARG A 42 8.69 0.62 -5.12
CA ARG A 42 9.71 -0.28 -4.56
C ARG A 42 10.17 -1.36 -5.54
N LEU A 43 9.23 -1.97 -6.29
CA LEU A 43 9.55 -2.98 -7.28
C LEU A 43 10.39 -2.40 -8.43
N GLN A 44 10.04 -1.21 -8.91
CA GLN A 44 10.77 -0.52 -9.97
C GLN A 44 12.19 -0.16 -9.52
N ILE A 45 12.33 0.30 -8.27
CA ILE A 45 13.64 0.60 -7.68
C ILE A 45 14.47 -0.70 -7.54
N ALA A 46 13.86 -1.81 -7.11
CA ALA A 46 14.52 -3.10 -7.02
C ALA A 46 15.02 -3.59 -8.40
N VAL A 47 14.19 -3.46 -9.44
CA VAL A 47 14.58 -3.82 -10.82
C VAL A 47 15.71 -2.92 -11.31
N ALA A 48 15.63 -1.61 -11.09
CA ALA A 48 16.70 -0.68 -11.44
C ALA A 48 18.01 -0.99 -10.72
N ALA A 49 17.95 -1.31 -9.42
CA ALA A 49 19.11 -1.74 -8.64
C ALA A 49 19.72 -3.04 -9.17
N LEU A 50 18.89 -4.03 -9.55
CA LEU A 50 19.34 -5.29 -10.13
C LEU A 50 20.06 -5.07 -11.47
N VAL A 51 19.47 -4.26 -12.34
CA VAL A 51 20.07 -3.92 -13.65
C VAL A 51 21.40 -3.19 -13.44
N LEU A 52 21.43 -2.19 -12.54
CA LEU A 52 22.64 -1.45 -12.23
C LEU A 52 23.73 -2.37 -11.67
N LEU A 53 23.37 -3.28 -10.76
CA LEU A 53 24.29 -4.26 -10.20
C LEU A 53 24.89 -5.15 -11.28
N ALA A 54 24.07 -5.65 -12.21
CA ALA A 54 24.54 -6.46 -13.33
C ALA A 54 25.50 -5.66 -14.24
N LEU A 55 25.17 -4.41 -14.55
CA LEU A 55 26.04 -3.53 -15.33
C LEU A 55 27.38 -3.26 -14.62
N GLN A 56 27.36 -3.02 -13.32
CA GLN A 56 28.57 -2.81 -12.53
C GLN A 56 29.47 -4.05 -12.55
N ILE A 57 28.90 -5.24 -12.40
CA ILE A 57 29.66 -6.50 -12.43
C ILE A 57 30.31 -6.72 -13.79
N VAL A 58 29.66 -6.31 -14.88
CA VAL A 58 30.20 -6.54 -16.25
C VAL A 58 31.17 -5.46 -16.69
N LEU A 59 30.95 -4.20 -16.26
CA LEU A 59 31.65 -3.03 -16.84
C LEU A 59 32.73 -2.43 -15.94
N LEU A 60 32.73 -2.72 -14.62
CA LEU A 60 33.71 -2.17 -13.72
C LEU A 60 34.96 -3.05 -13.60
N ASP A 61 36.11 -2.38 -13.42
CA ASP A 61 37.35 -3.04 -13.11
C ASP A 61 37.43 -3.29 -11.59
N PHE A 62 37.56 -4.58 -11.22
CA PHE A 62 37.59 -5.01 -9.82
C PHE A 62 39.00 -4.96 -9.18
N GLU A 63 40.00 -4.50 -9.89
CA GLU A 63 41.30 -4.18 -9.27
C GLU A 63 41.19 -2.92 -8.38
N GLN A 64 40.14 -2.09 -8.61
CA GLN A 64 39.92 -0.88 -7.86
C GLN A 64 38.99 -1.10 -6.68
N ALA A 65 39.36 -0.64 -5.49
CA ALA A 65 38.49 -0.67 -4.29
C ALA A 65 37.19 0.05 -4.48
N THR A 66 37.13 1.10 -5.32
CA THR A 66 35.89 1.86 -5.65
C THR A 66 34.83 0.97 -6.28
N SER A 67 35.22 0.03 -7.16
CA SER A 67 34.27 -0.91 -7.81
C SER A 67 33.58 -1.80 -6.79
N TRP A 68 34.32 -2.34 -5.83
CA TRP A 68 33.76 -3.12 -4.74
C TRP A 68 32.82 -2.33 -3.85
N LEU A 69 33.15 -1.06 -3.59
CA LEU A 69 32.25 -0.18 -2.82
C LEU A 69 30.93 0.04 -3.55
N LEU A 70 30.96 0.39 -4.85
CA LEU A 70 29.75 0.64 -5.64
C LEU A 70 28.84 -0.61 -5.70
N VAL A 71 29.41 -1.77 -6.00
CA VAL A 71 28.69 -3.05 -6.04
C VAL A 71 28.07 -3.37 -4.68
N SER A 72 28.84 -3.18 -3.59
CA SER A 72 28.33 -3.44 -2.24
C SER A 72 27.16 -2.53 -1.88
N VAL A 73 27.23 -1.24 -2.21
CA VAL A 73 26.13 -0.28 -1.94
C VAL A 73 24.87 -0.67 -2.70
N VAL A 74 24.98 -0.97 -4.00
CA VAL A 74 23.81 -1.36 -4.81
C VAL A 74 23.25 -2.70 -4.35
N ALA A 75 24.08 -3.67 -3.99
CA ALA A 75 23.64 -4.96 -3.46
C ALA A 75 22.88 -4.80 -2.13
N LEU A 76 23.35 -3.93 -1.23
CA LEU A 76 22.65 -3.62 0.03
C LEU A 76 21.32 -2.91 -0.23
N CYS A 77 21.26 -1.96 -1.18
CA CYS A 77 20.01 -1.33 -1.58
C CYS A 77 19.01 -2.36 -2.14
N LEU A 78 19.46 -3.24 -3.02
CA LEU A 78 18.63 -4.31 -3.57
C LEU A 78 18.11 -5.25 -2.47
N ALA A 79 18.98 -5.68 -1.57
CA ALA A 79 18.59 -6.52 -0.42
C ALA A 79 17.54 -5.81 0.47
N GLY A 80 17.72 -4.52 0.73
CA GLY A 80 16.74 -3.71 1.45
C GLY A 80 15.38 -3.63 0.75
N GLN A 81 15.36 -3.40 -0.57
CA GLN A 81 14.11 -3.39 -1.34
C GLN A 81 13.42 -4.76 -1.33
N LEU A 82 14.20 -5.84 -1.53
CA LEU A 82 13.68 -7.21 -1.50
C LEU A 82 13.08 -7.57 -0.13
N TRP A 83 13.70 -7.15 0.97
CA TRP A 83 13.16 -7.34 2.31
C TRP A 83 11.77 -6.78 2.49
N TRP A 84 11.49 -5.59 1.94
CA TRP A 84 10.17 -4.96 1.99
C TRP A 84 9.16 -5.55 0.99
N ILE A 85 9.63 -6.11 -0.12
CA ILE A 85 8.78 -6.71 -1.15
C ILE A 85 8.40 -8.14 -0.79
N LEU A 86 9.30 -8.89 -0.16
CA LEU A 86 9.17 -10.32 0.09
C LEU A 86 7.88 -10.71 0.83
N PRO A 87 7.39 -9.97 1.86
CA PRO A 87 6.12 -10.28 2.54
C PRO A 87 4.89 -10.27 1.63
N TYR A 88 4.96 -9.58 0.50
CA TYR A 88 3.85 -9.49 -0.48
C TYR A 88 3.96 -10.52 -1.60
N THR A 89 4.87 -11.48 -1.48
CA THR A 89 5.07 -12.54 -2.47
C THR A 89 4.59 -13.89 -1.94
N PRO A 90 4.28 -14.87 -2.84
CA PRO A 90 3.94 -16.22 -2.44
C PRO A 90 5.05 -16.97 -1.67
N LEU A 91 6.28 -16.44 -1.69
CA LEU A 91 7.44 -17.03 -1.00
C LEU A 91 7.41 -16.78 0.50
N TRP A 92 6.65 -15.77 0.97
CA TRP A 92 6.53 -15.45 2.38
C TRP A 92 5.46 -16.31 3.05
N PRO A 93 5.68 -16.77 4.28
CA PRO A 93 4.67 -17.50 5.03
C PRO A 93 3.40 -16.66 5.20
N LYS A 94 2.23 -17.24 5.02
CA LYS A 94 0.96 -16.54 5.23
C LYS A 94 0.84 -16.12 6.70
N GLU A 95 0.76 -14.83 6.95
CA GLU A 95 0.60 -14.26 8.30
C GLU A 95 -0.81 -14.51 8.85
N VAL A 96 -1.81 -14.52 7.95
CA VAL A 96 -3.21 -14.79 8.30
C VAL A 96 -3.54 -16.24 7.99
N LYS A 97 -4.06 -16.96 8.97
CA LYS A 97 -4.53 -18.32 8.79
C LYS A 97 -5.73 -18.33 7.83
N ALA A 98 -5.75 -19.27 6.90
CA ALA A 98 -6.93 -19.49 6.08
C ALA A 98 -8.10 -19.94 6.99
N ALA A 99 -9.32 -19.51 6.66
CA ALA A 99 -10.51 -19.98 7.34
C ALA A 99 -10.59 -21.50 7.21
N CYS A 100 -10.87 -22.18 8.34
CA CYS A 100 -10.96 -23.64 8.37
C CYS A 100 -12.35 -24.16 8.00
N SER A 101 -13.37 -23.27 7.93
CA SER A 101 -14.75 -23.61 7.56
C SER A 101 -15.43 -22.40 6.93
N ASP A 102 -16.34 -22.65 6.01
CA ASP A 102 -17.26 -21.67 5.43
C ASP A 102 -18.55 -21.55 6.25
N ASP A 103 -18.47 -21.67 7.58
CA ASP A 103 -19.62 -21.56 8.46
C ASP A 103 -20.12 -20.09 8.47
N PRO A 104 -21.32 -19.82 7.93
CA PRO A 104 -21.86 -18.44 7.88
C PRO A 104 -22.03 -17.82 9.26
N GLU A 105 -22.28 -18.63 10.30
CA GLU A 105 -22.44 -18.15 11.68
C GLU A 105 -21.13 -17.67 12.31
N ARG A 106 -19.98 -18.03 11.70
CA ARG A 106 -18.63 -17.66 12.16
C ARG A 106 -17.89 -16.75 11.20
N THR A 107 -18.58 -16.24 10.18
CA THR A 107 -18.03 -15.35 9.16
C THR A 107 -18.62 -13.96 9.32
N VAL A 108 -17.79 -12.92 9.25
CA VAL A 108 -18.21 -11.51 9.23
C VAL A 108 -17.91 -10.92 7.86
N THR A 109 -18.94 -10.39 7.21
CA THR A 109 -18.80 -9.75 5.88
C THR A 109 -18.66 -8.25 6.03
N ILE A 110 -17.50 -7.72 5.63
CA ILE A 110 -17.15 -6.30 5.76
C ILE A 110 -16.79 -5.72 4.39
N PRO A 111 -17.74 -5.24 3.59
CA PRO A 111 -17.43 -4.47 2.40
C PRO A 111 -16.86 -3.10 2.78
N THR A 112 -15.81 -2.71 2.09
CA THR A 112 -15.25 -1.38 2.17
C THR A 112 -15.41 -0.68 0.82
N ALA A 113 -16.08 0.47 0.82
CA ALA A 113 -16.33 1.25 -0.38
C ALA A 113 -15.64 2.60 -0.28
N ASN A 114 -14.67 2.87 -1.17
CA ASN A 114 -14.21 4.23 -1.42
C ASN A 114 -15.23 4.89 -2.35
N VAL A 115 -16.04 5.79 -1.79
CA VAL A 115 -17.16 6.39 -2.53
C VAL A 115 -16.73 7.58 -3.37
N LEU A 116 -15.57 8.15 -3.11
CA LEU A 116 -15.02 9.34 -3.75
C LEU A 116 -15.96 10.55 -3.62
N THR A 117 -15.65 11.49 -2.76
CA THR A 117 -16.53 12.64 -2.41
C THR A 117 -17.26 13.30 -3.61
N PRO A 118 -16.65 13.57 -4.78
CA PRO A 118 -17.36 14.15 -5.92
C PRO A 118 -18.36 13.20 -6.60
N ASN A 119 -18.26 11.90 -6.38
CA ASN A 119 -19.21 10.95 -6.94
C ASN A 119 -20.53 11.00 -6.15
N ARG A 120 -21.65 11.19 -6.82
CA ARG A 120 -22.99 11.35 -6.23
C ARG A 120 -23.92 10.17 -6.53
N ASN A 121 -23.37 8.97 -6.76
CA ASN A 121 -24.15 7.76 -7.05
C ASN A 121 -24.36 6.89 -5.80
N ALA A 122 -25.02 7.44 -4.77
CA ALA A 122 -25.30 6.71 -3.55
C ALA A 122 -26.27 5.52 -3.77
N GLY A 123 -27.17 5.63 -4.74
CA GLY A 123 -28.14 4.56 -5.05
C GLY A 123 -27.50 3.25 -5.42
N ALA A 124 -26.37 3.27 -6.13
CA ALA A 124 -25.64 2.03 -6.48
C ALA A 124 -25.07 1.34 -5.23
N LEU A 125 -24.51 2.11 -4.29
CA LEU A 125 -23.99 1.55 -3.04
C LEU A 125 -25.11 1.00 -2.16
N ILE A 126 -26.21 1.75 -2.00
CA ILE A 126 -27.38 1.32 -1.21
C ILE A 126 -27.92 0.01 -1.77
N HIS A 127 -28.10 -0.11 -3.10
CA HIS A 127 -28.56 -1.34 -3.75
C HIS A 127 -27.63 -2.53 -3.47
N LEU A 128 -26.31 -2.33 -3.52
CA LEU A 128 -25.33 -3.38 -3.19
C LEU A 128 -25.44 -3.83 -1.73
N VAL A 129 -25.64 -2.89 -0.80
CA VAL A 129 -25.82 -3.20 0.63
C VAL A 129 -27.10 -3.98 0.86
N GLU A 130 -28.22 -3.59 0.24
CA GLU A 130 -29.49 -4.28 0.33
C GLU A 130 -29.43 -5.70 -0.27
N GLN A 131 -28.70 -5.85 -1.38
CA GLN A 131 -28.52 -7.14 -2.06
C GLN A 131 -27.66 -8.12 -1.25
N HIS A 132 -26.54 -7.63 -0.70
CA HIS A 132 -25.56 -8.50 -0.04
C HIS A 132 -25.72 -8.58 1.48
N LYS A 133 -26.50 -7.67 2.08
CA LYS A 133 -26.79 -7.62 3.53
C LYS A 133 -25.53 -7.85 4.39
N PRO A 134 -24.50 -7.02 4.25
CA PRO A 134 -23.25 -7.20 4.97
C PRO A 134 -23.44 -6.99 6.47
N ASP A 135 -22.54 -7.57 7.26
CA ASP A 135 -22.52 -7.39 8.71
C ASP A 135 -22.02 -5.99 9.11
N VAL A 136 -21.05 -5.45 8.39
CA VAL A 136 -20.52 -4.08 8.59
C VAL A 136 -20.23 -3.46 7.24
N LEU A 137 -20.68 -2.24 7.00
CA LEU A 137 -20.27 -1.43 5.85
C LEU A 137 -19.29 -0.36 6.31
N VAL A 138 -18.18 -0.19 5.58
CA VAL A 138 -17.23 0.91 5.76
C VAL A 138 -17.21 1.74 4.49
N THR A 139 -17.45 3.07 4.61
CA THR A 139 -17.28 4.01 3.50
C THR A 139 -16.09 4.91 3.77
N LEU A 140 -15.29 5.16 2.73
CA LEU A 140 -14.12 6.03 2.74
C LEU A 140 -14.34 7.19 1.76
N GLU A 141 -13.73 8.33 2.04
CA GLU A 141 -13.84 9.56 1.25
C GLU A 141 -15.29 10.09 1.19
N SER A 142 -16.03 9.95 2.28
CA SER A 142 -17.43 10.33 2.38
C SER A 142 -17.60 11.67 3.11
N ASP A 143 -18.30 12.63 2.46
CA ASP A 143 -18.64 13.94 2.98
C ASP A 143 -20.04 13.95 3.63
N GLN A 144 -20.53 15.13 4.03
CA GLN A 144 -21.85 15.31 4.62
C GLN A 144 -22.98 14.87 3.66
N TRP A 145 -22.83 15.10 2.35
CA TRP A 145 -23.84 14.66 1.38
C TRP A 145 -23.97 13.12 1.38
N TRP A 146 -22.84 12.39 1.44
CA TRP A 146 -22.88 10.94 1.54
C TRP A 146 -23.51 10.47 2.85
N GLU A 147 -23.24 11.15 3.97
CA GLU A 147 -23.89 10.86 5.25
C GLU A 147 -25.42 10.95 5.11
N ASP A 148 -25.92 12.06 4.54
CA ASP A 148 -27.35 12.31 4.37
C ASP A 148 -28.01 11.23 3.49
N GLN A 149 -27.34 10.80 2.40
CA GLN A 149 -27.86 9.75 1.52
C GLN A 149 -27.88 8.38 2.17
N LEU A 150 -26.88 8.06 3.00
CA LEU A 150 -26.74 6.75 3.63
C LEU A 150 -27.61 6.60 4.90
N THR A 151 -28.30 7.65 5.33
CA THR A 151 -29.23 7.61 6.48
C THR A 151 -30.31 6.53 6.31
N VAL A 152 -30.69 6.20 5.08
CA VAL A 152 -31.64 5.12 4.78
C VAL A 152 -31.19 3.76 5.31
N LEU A 153 -29.87 3.53 5.38
CA LEU A 153 -29.30 2.28 5.88
C LEU A 153 -29.39 2.15 7.41
N GLU A 154 -29.61 3.22 8.14
CA GLU A 154 -29.73 3.20 9.61
C GLU A 154 -30.91 2.38 10.11
N THR A 155 -31.91 2.15 9.26
CA THR A 155 -33.02 1.25 9.58
C THR A 155 -32.56 -0.20 9.78
N SER A 156 -31.58 -0.64 9.00
CA SER A 156 -31.02 -2.00 9.06
C SER A 156 -29.67 -2.05 9.82
N MET A 157 -28.99 -0.92 9.94
CA MET A 157 -27.68 -0.73 10.56
C MET A 157 -27.70 0.44 11.56
N PRO A 158 -28.38 0.31 12.70
CA PRO A 158 -28.68 1.45 13.59
C PRO A 158 -27.49 1.99 14.38
N TYR A 159 -26.42 1.24 14.47
CA TYR A 159 -25.22 1.65 15.21
C TYR A 159 -24.21 2.22 14.23
N THR A 160 -24.21 3.53 14.04
CA THR A 160 -23.36 4.19 13.05
C THR A 160 -22.28 5.04 13.71
N VAL A 161 -21.06 4.96 13.19
CA VAL A 161 -19.99 5.91 13.48
C VAL A 161 -19.80 6.78 12.25
N LYS A 162 -19.99 8.08 12.43
CA LYS A 162 -19.99 9.06 11.34
C LYS A 162 -18.88 10.07 11.53
N CYS A 163 -18.06 10.25 10.51
CA CYS A 163 -17.01 11.26 10.46
C CYS A 163 -16.96 11.85 9.05
N PRO A 164 -17.94 12.68 8.66
CA PRO A 164 -17.94 13.33 7.34
C PRO A 164 -16.84 14.39 7.28
N LEU A 165 -16.05 14.38 6.22
CA LEU A 165 -15.00 15.37 5.98
C LEU A 165 -14.94 15.72 4.48
N ASP A 166 -14.84 17.01 4.16
CA ASP A 166 -14.81 17.50 2.77
C ASP A 166 -13.43 17.35 2.10
N ASN A 167 -12.45 16.84 2.83
CA ASN A 167 -11.05 16.76 2.41
C ASN A 167 -10.61 15.35 1.94
N LEU A 168 -11.54 14.50 1.52
CA LEU A 168 -11.33 13.12 1.07
C LEU A 168 -10.85 12.16 2.19
N TYR A 169 -10.98 12.53 3.46
CA TYR A 169 -10.64 11.67 4.61
C TYR A 169 -11.86 11.29 5.45
N GLY A 170 -13.06 11.66 5.00
CA GLY A 170 -14.28 11.28 5.69
C GLY A 170 -14.50 9.77 5.68
N MET A 171 -15.08 9.25 6.75
CA MET A 171 -15.34 7.82 6.92
C MET A 171 -16.65 7.62 7.67
N HIS A 172 -17.43 6.63 7.23
CA HIS A 172 -18.58 6.15 7.98
C HIS A 172 -18.46 4.64 8.18
N VAL A 173 -18.92 4.17 9.33
CA VAL A 173 -19.02 2.75 9.64
C VAL A 173 -20.45 2.45 10.05
N PHE A 174 -21.07 1.49 9.38
CA PHE A 174 -22.45 1.05 9.61
C PHE A 174 -22.44 -0.42 10.02
N PRO A 175 -22.41 -0.76 11.31
CA PRO A 175 -22.60 -2.13 11.79
C PRO A 175 -24.07 -2.55 11.68
N GLY A 176 -24.30 -3.74 11.13
CA GLY A 176 -25.62 -4.35 11.08
C GLY A 176 -26.04 -4.97 12.41
N CYS A 177 -27.32 -5.13 12.62
CA CYS A 177 -27.88 -5.73 13.84
C CYS A 177 -27.39 -7.17 14.12
N HIS A 178 -27.00 -7.91 13.10
CA HIS A 178 -26.49 -9.28 13.24
C HIS A 178 -25.16 -9.37 13.99
N CYS A 179 -24.27 -8.39 13.86
CA CYS A 179 -22.98 -8.39 14.56
C CYS A 179 -23.11 -8.31 16.08
N LEU A 180 -24.10 -7.58 16.58
CA LEU A 180 -24.27 -7.38 18.01
C LEU A 180 -24.90 -8.58 18.71
N ASN A 181 -25.74 -9.32 18.01
CA ASN A 181 -26.39 -10.53 18.57
C ASN A 181 -25.41 -11.71 18.69
N ARG A 182 -24.33 -11.72 17.90
CA ARG A 182 -23.26 -12.74 17.96
C ARG A 182 -22.30 -12.55 19.12
N SER A 183 -22.09 -11.32 19.58
CA SER A 183 -21.17 -11.02 20.71
C SER A 183 -21.76 -11.33 22.09
N VAL A 184 -23.06 -11.61 22.19
CA VAL A 184 -23.77 -11.89 23.45
C VAL A 184 -23.96 -13.41 23.68
N ALA A 185 -23.58 -14.24 22.74
CA ALA A 185 -23.78 -15.70 22.78
C ALA A 185 -22.50 -16.51 23.13
N THR A 186 -21.49 -15.87 23.73
CA THR A 186 -20.27 -16.54 24.22
C THR A 186 -20.16 -16.49 25.72
#